data_eb7bf44021289f5997182c089c8f483b
#
_entry.id   eb7bf44021289f5997182c089c8f483b
#
_cell.length_a   1.000
_cell.length_b   1.000
_cell.length_c   1.000
_cell.angle_alpha   90.00
_cell.angle_beta   90.00
_cell.angle_gamma   90.00
#
_symmetry.space_group_name_H-M   'P 1'
#
loop_
_entity.id
_entity.type
_entity.pdbx_description
1 polymer ?
#
loop_
_entity_poly.entity_id
_entity_poly.type
_entity_poly.pdbx_seq_one_letter_code
_entity_poly.pdbx_strand_id
1 'polypeptide(L)'
;MSDSIVILGAARTPMGGFQGDFSALAAHDLGGAAIKAAVERSGVSPDLVGEVLFGNCLMAGQGQAPARQAAFKGGLPQSAGAVTLSKMCGSGMKAAMFAHDMLLAGSHDVVVAGGMESMTNAPYLMLKGRGGYRMGHDRIYDHMMLDGLEDAYEAGRSMGTFGEDCAAKYNFTR
;
A
#
# COMPACT_ATOMS: atom_id res chain seq x y z
N MET A 1 15.35 12.04 29.05
CA MET A 1 13.92 11.76 28.81
C MET A 1 13.81 11.50 27.32
N SER A 2 13.33 10.34 26.90
CA SER A 2 13.08 10.12 25.47
C SER A 2 11.90 11.00 25.07
N ASP A 3 12.11 11.85 24.07
CA ASP A 3 11.00 12.63 23.52
C ASP A 3 9.91 11.69 23.03
N SER A 4 8.66 12.02 23.34
CA SER A 4 7.53 11.20 22.92
C SER A 4 7.28 11.38 21.42
N ILE A 5 7.16 10.27 20.69
CA ILE A 5 6.73 10.29 19.30
C ILE A 5 5.21 10.51 19.27
N VAL A 6 4.78 11.44 18.44
CA VAL A 6 3.37 11.84 18.35
C VAL A 6 2.84 11.78 16.92
N ILE A 7 1.55 11.60 16.79
CA ILE A 7 0.85 11.68 15.49
C ILE A 7 0.28 13.09 15.35
N LEU A 8 0.74 13.84 14.35
CA LEU A 8 0.36 15.25 14.12
C LEU A 8 -0.85 15.39 13.20
N GLY A 9 -1.06 14.44 12.31
CA GLY A 9 -2.18 14.48 11.37
C GLY A 9 -2.49 13.11 10.81
N ALA A 10 -3.74 12.90 10.43
CA ALA A 10 -4.21 11.67 9.79
C ALA A 10 -5.28 11.97 8.75
N ALA A 11 -5.27 11.21 7.68
CA ALA A 11 -6.29 11.29 6.63
C ALA A 11 -6.47 9.93 5.94
N ARG A 12 -7.65 9.72 5.42
CA ARG A 12 -8.00 8.57 4.61
C ARG A 12 -8.97 8.99 3.53
N THR A 13 -8.82 8.44 2.32
CA THR A 13 -9.87 8.52 1.29
C THR A 13 -11.10 7.70 1.72
N PRO A 14 -12.28 7.96 1.19
CA PRO A 14 -13.36 6.97 1.23
C PRO A 14 -12.88 5.63 0.67
N MET A 15 -13.48 4.53 1.10
CA MET A 15 -13.26 3.23 0.48
C MET A 15 -14.14 3.12 -0.76
N GLY A 16 -13.51 2.98 -1.93
CA GLY A 16 -14.22 2.72 -3.17
C GLY A 16 -14.61 1.24 -3.31
N GLY A 17 -15.72 0.98 -3.98
CA GLY A 17 -16.06 -0.37 -4.43
C GLY A 17 -15.15 -0.82 -5.57
N PHE A 18 -15.00 -2.14 -5.73
CA PHE A 18 -14.29 -2.70 -6.88
C PHE A 18 -14.97 -2.29 -8.18
N GLN A 19 -14.18 -1.77 -9.12
CA GLN A 19 -14.67 -1.16 -10.38
C GLN A 19 -15.68 -0.01 -10.19
N GLY A 20 -15.67 0.64 -9.02
CA GLY A 20 -16.55 1.74 -8.66
C GLY A 20 -15.95 3.12 -8.93
N ASP A 21 -16.31 4.07 -8.08
CA ASP A 21 -16.06 5.52 -8.29
C ASP A 21 -14.57 5.88 -8.47
N PHE A 22 -13.65 5.08 -7.93
CA PHE A 22 -12.21 5.30 -8.05
C PHE A 22 -11.54 4.49 -9.16
N SER A 23 -12.30 3.89 -10.06
CA SER A 23 -11.76 3.03 -11.12
C SER A 23 -10.77 3.75 -12.05
N ALA A 24 -10.89 5.05 -12.22
CA ALA A 24 -9.98 5.86 -13.02
C ALA A 24 -8.70 6.31 -12.27
N LEU A 25 -8.59 6.03 -10.97
CA LEU A 25 -7.49 6.48 -10.12
C LEU A 25 -6.53 5.34 -9.82
N ALA A 26 -5.25 5.56 -10.08
CA ALA A 26 -4.20 4.64 -9.65
C ALA A 26 -4.01 4.70 -8.12
N ALA A 27 -3.39 3.66 -7.53
CA ALA A 27 -3.15 3.63 -6.10
C ALA A 27 -2.37 4.87 -5.60
N HIS A 28 -1.37 5.32 -6.36
CA HIS A 28 -0.59 6.52 -6.00
C HIS A 28 -1.36 7.84 -6.13
N ASP A 29 -2.50 7.90 -6.86
CA ASP A 29 -3.39 9.06 -6.84
C ASP A 29 -4.14 9.13 -5.51
N LEU A 30 -4.67 8.00 -5.07
CA LEU A 30 -5.35 7.86 -3.78
C LEU A 30 -4.38 8.12 -2.62
N GLY A 31 -3.18 7.54 -2.69
CA GLY A 31 -2.11 7.77 -1.73
C GLY A 31 -1.70 9.24 -1.64
N GLY A 32 -1.53 9.89 -2.78
CA GLY A 32 -1.19 11.33 -2.85
C GLY A 32 -2.26 12.21 -2.21
N ALA A 33 -3.53 11.93 -2.47
CA ALA A 33 -4.64 12.65 -1.83
C ALA A 33 -4.63 12.51 -0.31
N ALA A 34 -4.37 11.30 0.21
CA ALA A 34 -4.28 11.04 1.64
C ALA A 34 -3.06 11.73 2.27
N ILE A 35 -1.89 11.66 1.63
CA ILE A 35 -0.66 12.33 2.08
C ILE A 35 -0.90 13.84 2.18
N LYS A 36 -1.41 14.45 1.09
CA LYS A 36 -1.71 15.88 1.06
C LYS A 36 -2.58 16.31 2.23
N ALA A 37 -3.70 15.63 2.41
CA ALA A 37 -4.65 15.95 3.48
C ALA A 37 -4.06 15.74 4.88
N ALA A 38 -3.23 14.69 5.09
CA ALA A 38 -2.60 14.43 6.37
C ALA A 38 -1.57 15.53 6.72
N VAL A 39 -0.76 15.93 5.75
CA VAL A 39 0.25 17.00 5.92
C VAL A 39 -0.45 18.35 6.18
N GLU A 40 -1.47 18.71 5.41
CA GLU A 40 -2.24 19.93 5.64
C GLU A 40 -2.86 19.97 7.05
N ARG A 41 -3.45 18.85 7.51
CA ARG A 41 -4.06 18.75 8.84
C ARG A 41 -3.03 18.79 9.98
N SER A 42 -1.81 18.35 9.73
CA SER A 42 -0.76 18.36 10.74
C SER A 42 -0.25 19.77 11.05
N GLY A 43 -0.42 20.71 10.13
CA GLY A 43 0.18 22.06 10.22
C GLY A 43 1.71 22.09 10.04
N VAL A 44 2.32 20.94 9.72
CA VAL A 44 3.77 20.86 9.46
C VAL A 44 4.08 21.30 8.04
N SER A 45 5.17 22.04 7.84
CA SER A 45 5.64 22.36 6.49
C SER A 45 6.02 21.06 5.74
N PRO A 46 5.57 20.89 4.49
CA PRO A 46 5.98 19.75 3.66
C PRO A 46 7.49 19.58 3.55
N ASP A 47 8.26 20.66 3.60
CA ASP A 47 9.72 20.65 3.51
C ASP A 47 10.41 19.97 4.69
N LEU A 48 9.72 19.81 5.81
CA LEU A 48 10.24 19.10 6.99
C LEU A 48 10.07 17.59 6.91
N VAL A 49 9.29 17.08 5.96
CA VAL A 49 9.09 15.63 5.79
C VAL A 49 10.36 15.02 5.22
N GLY A 50 11.04 14.22 6.03
CA GLY A 50 12.28 13.54 5.62
C GLY A 50 12.05 12.24 4.86
N GLU A 51 10.99 11.48 5.22
CA GLU A 51 10.73 10.17 4.63
C GLU A 51 9.23 9.88 4.51
N VAL A 52 8.86 9.10 3.49
CA VAL A 52 7.53 8.54 3.28
C VAL A 52 7.62 7.02 3.27
N LEU A 53 6.94 6.36 4.19
CA LEU A 53 6.83 4.91 4.26
C LEU A 53 5.41 4.49 3.88
N PHE A 54 5.24 3.94 2.68
CA PHE A 54 3.89 3.66 2.17
C PHE A 54 3.73 2.21 1.75
N GLY A 55 2.77 1.55 2.38
CA GLY A 55 2.37 0.18 2.07
C GLY A 55 1.65 0.10 0.73
N ASN A 56 2.00 -0.89 -0.09
CA ASN A 56 1.31 -1.22 -1.33
C ASN A 56 1.61 -2.68 -1.69
N CYS A 57 0.59 -3.48 -1.93
CA CYS A 57 0.74 -4.90 -2.22
C CYS A 57 0.75 -5.17 -3.72
N LEU A 58 -0.20 -4.59 -4.45
CA LEU A 58 -0.42 -4.83 -5.87
C LEU A 58 0.34 -3.81 -6.71
N MET A 59 1.65 -3.97 -6.79
CA MET A 59 2.54 -2.97 -7.37
C MET A 59 2.71 -3.08 -8.90
N ALA A 60 2.31 -4.19 -9.52
CA ALA A 60 2.47 -4.37 -10.96
C ALA A 60 1.70 -3.31 -11.75
N GLY A 61 2.31 -2.77 -12.80
CA GLY A 61 1.69 -1.79 -13.69
C GLY A 61 1.64 -0.35 -13.16
N GLN A 62 2.08 -0.08 -11.93
CA GLN A 62 2.06 1.27 -11.35
C GLN A 62 3.28 2.14 -11.72
N GLY A 63 4.24 1.58 -12.42
CA GLY A 63 5.52 2.25 -12.68
C GLY A 63 6.49 2.14 -11.52
N GLN A 64 7.56 2.93 -11.59
CA GLN A 64 8.63 2.91 -10.59
C GLN A 64 8.20 3.57 -9.27
N ALA A 65 8.57 2.97 -8.15
CA ALA A 65 8.49 3.55 -6.81
C ALA A 65 7.11 4.18 -6.49
N PRO A 66 6.03 3.40 -6.36
CA PRO A 66 4.69 3.93 -6.15
C PRO A 66 4.56 4.89 -4.97
N ALA A 67 5.25 4.64 -3.85
CA ALA A 67 5.27 5.57 -2.71
C ALA A 67 5.88 6.93 -3.07
N ARG A 68 6.92 6.96 -3.92
CA ARG A 68 7.53 8.20 -4.42
C ARG A 68 6.55 8.98 -5.29
N GLN A 69 5.83 8.29 -6.17
CA GLN A 69 4.79 8.93 -6.98
C GLN A 69 3.69 9.53 -6.10
N ALA A 70 3.26 8.79 -5.08
CA ALA A 70 2.26 9.29 -4.12
C ALA A 70 2.78 10.50 -3.33
N ALA A 71 4.04 10.48 -2.89
CA ALA A 71 4.68 11.61 -2.20
C ALA A 71 4.63 12.89 -3.02
N PHE A 72 5.01 12.83 -4.30
CA PHE A 72 4.96 14.00 -5.18
C PHE A 72 3.55 14.46 -5.48
N LYS A 73 2.61 13.54 -5.71
CA LYS A 73 1.20 13.88 -5.86
C LYS A 73 0.59 14.47 -4.60
N GLY A 74 1.13 14.11 -3.44
CA GLY A 74 0.80 14.68 -2.14
C GLY A 74 1.42 16.06 -1.86
N GLY A 75 2.25 16.57 -2.78
CA GLY A 75 2.89 17.89 -2.66
C GLY A 75 4.15 17.91 -1.82
N LEU A 76 4.78 16.76 -1.56
CA LEU A 76 6.03 16.70 -0.84
C LEU A 76 7.23 17.06 -1.74
N PRO A 77 8.32 17.62 -1.16
CA PRO A 77 9.48 18.04 -1.91
C PRO A 77 10.29 16.87 -2.45
N GLN A 78 11.14 17.14 -3.43
CA GLN A 78 12.05 16.14 -4.01
C GLN A 78 13.09 15.61 -3.01
N SER A 79 13.37 16.37 -1.97
CA SER A 79 14.29 15.98 -0.88
C SER A 79 13.74 14.89 0.03
N ALA A 80 12.41 14.76 0.13
CA ALA A 80 11.81 13.69 0.93
C ALA A 80 12.12 12.31 0.32
N GLY A 81 12.64 11.39 1.12
CA GLY A 81 12.78 9.99 0.74
C GLY A 81 11.41 9.32 0.57
N ALA A 82 11.36 8.18 -0.11
CA ALA A 82 10.12 7.41 -0.17
C ALA A 82 10.38 5.91 -0.38
N VAL A 83 9.80 5.09 0.47
CA VAL A 83 9.89 3.63 0.40
C VAL A 83 8.50 3.03 0.21
N THR A 84 8.35 2.22 -0.84
CA THR A 84 7.19 1.35 -1.00
C THR A 84 7.49 0.02 -0.31
N LEU A 85 6.63 -0.40 0.61
CA LEU A 85 6.82 -1.64 1.34
C LEU A 85 5.60 -2.55 1.23
N SER A 86 5.83 -3.84 1.29
CA SER A 86 4.77 -4.84 1.33
C SER A 86 4.96 -5.81 2.50
N LYS A 87 3.95 -5.90 3.33
CA LYS A 87 3.69 -6.95 4.31
C LYS A 87 2.23 -7.40 4.15
N MET A 88 1.83 -7.59 2.91
CA MET A 88 0.46 -7.91 2.52
C MET A 88 -0.55 -6.95 3.20
N CYS A 89 -1.69 -7.44 3.65
CA CYS A 89 -2.75 -6.63 4.29
C CYS A 89 -2.26 -5.78 5.49
N GLY A 90 -1.14 -6.15 6.11
CA GLY A 90 -0.50 -5.43 7.21
C GLY A 90 0.50 -4.35 6.83
N SER A 91 0.63 -4.01 5.54
CA SER A 91 1.67 -3.10 5.04
C SER A 91 1.57 -1.68 5.62
N GLY A 92 0.37 -1.12 5.70
CA GLY A 92 0.16 0.20 6.29
C GLY A 92 0.52 0.26 7.78
N MET A 93 0.14 -0.77 8.54
CA MET A 93 0.53 -0.90 9.95
C MET A 93 2.05 -1.04 10.08
N LYS A 94 2.68 -1.84 9.22
CA LYS A 94 4.15 -2.01 9.25
C LYS A 94 4.88 -0.72 8.87
N ALA A 95 4.33 0.07 7.96
CA ALA A 95 4.84 1.41 7.65
C ALA A 95 4.86 2.31 8.90
N ALA A 96 3.77 2.32 9.67
CA ALA A 96 3.70 3.09 10.92
C ALA A 96 4.71 2.60 11.97
N MET A 97 4.90 1.29 12.10
CA MET A 97 5.93 0.72 13.00
C MET A 97 7.34 1.15 12.59
N PHE A 98 7.67 1.09 11.31
CA PHE A 98 8.98 1.53 10.82
C PHE A 98 9.18 3.03 10.98
N ALA A 99 8.15 3.84 10.77
CA ALA A 99 8.22 5.28 11.02
C ALA A 99 8.54 5.58 12.49
N HIS A 100 7.88 4.89 13.41
CA HIS A 100 8.16 4.99 14.84
C HIS A 100 9.62 4.64 15.14
N ASP A 101 10.13 3.54 14.61
CA ASP A 101 11.50 3.10 14.84
C ASP A 101 12.53 4.08 14.25
N MET A 102 12.26 4.67 13.07
CA MET A 102 13.11 5.69 12.45
C MET A 102 13.17 6.98 13.27
N LEU A 103 12.03 7.43 13.80
CA LEU A 103 11.94 8.59 14.68
C LEU A 103 12.68 8.35 16.00
N LEU A 104 12.53 7.16 16.61
CA LEU A 104 13.29 6.78 17.81
C LEU A 104 14.80 6.75 17.57
N ALA A 105 15.22 6.29 16.41
CA ALA A 105 16.64 6.25 16.02
C ALA A 105 17.21 7.64 15.69
N GLY A 106 16.38 8.67 15.60
CA GLY A 106 16.80 10.01 15.22
C GLY A 106 17.21 10.15 13.75
N SER A 107 16.76 9.21 12.89
CA SER A 107 17.09 9.28 11.46
C SER A 107 16.34 10.40 10.75
N HIS A 108 15.15 10.74 11.23
CA HIS A 108 14.29 11.82 10.76
C HIS A 108 13.48 12.38 11.92
N ASP A 109 13.04 13.64 11.78
CA ASP A 109 12.17 14.31 12.76
C ASP A 109 10.69 14.23 12.37
N VAL A 110 10.40 14.16 11.06
CA VAL A 110 9.05 14.07 10.51
C VAL A 110 8.99 12.98 9.43
N VAL A 111 8.07 12.04 9.60
CA VAL A 111 7.85 10.93 8.66
C VAL A 111 6.37 10.82 8.34
N VAL A 112 6.05 10.56 7.09
CA VAL A 112 4.69 10.20 6.65
C VAL A 112 4.62 8.68 6.50
N ALA A 113 3.69 8.05 7.22
CA ALA A 113 3.48 6.61 7.13
C ALA A 113 2.03 6.27 6.78
N GLY A 114 1.84 5.28 5.95
CA GLY A 114 0.50 4.86 5.53
C GLY A 114 0.50 3.74 4.52
N GLY A 115 -0.47 3.77 3.65
CA GLY A 115 -0.59 2.81 2.56
C GLY A 115 -1.64 3.22 1.55
N MET A 116 -1.64 2.55 0.43
CA MET A 116 -2.54 2.77 -0.69
C MET A 116 -2.75 1.45 -1.45
N GLU A 117 -3.90 1.30 -2.07
CA GLU A 117 -4.16 0.15 -2.95
C GLU A 117 -5.22 0.51 -3.97
N SER A 118 -5.09 0.01 -5.18
CA SER A 118 -6.16 0.02 -6.18
C SER A 118 -6.30 -1.39 -6.77
N MET A 119 -7.20 -2.16 -6.21
CA MET A 119 -7.47 -3.53 -6.69
C MET A 119 -8.08 -3.51 -8.09
N THR A 120 -8.90 -2.50 -8.39
CA THR A 120 -9.51 -2.31 -9.71
C THR A 120 -8.46 -2.18 -10.82
N ASN A 121 -7.33 -1.54 -10.54
CA ASN A 121 -6.28 -1.29 -11.52
C ASN A 121 -5.14 -2.31 -11.48
N ALA A 122 -5.28 -3.40 -10.71
CA ALA A 122 -4.35 -4.51 -10.75
C ALA A 122 -4.41 -5.20 -12.12
N PRO A 123 -3.27 -5.35 -12.83
CA PRO A 123 -3.26 -5.91 -14.18
C PRO A 123 -3.38 -7.43 -14.16
N TYR A 124 -3.65 -8.00 -15.33
CA TYR A 124 -3.45 -9.42 -15.58
C TYR A 124 -2.00 -9.68 -16.00
N LEU A 125 -1.44 -10.81 -15.58
CA LEU A 125 -0.03 -11.18 -15.75
C LEU A 125 0.12 -12.32 -16.74
N MET A 126 1.09 -12.19 -17.62
CA MET A 126 1.55 -13.24 -18.53
C MET A 126 2.93 -13.73 -18.06
N LEU A 127 2.97 -14.71 -17.16
CA LEU A 127 4.19 -15.13 -16.47
C LEU A 127 5.29 -15.62 -17.43
N LYS A 128 4.92 -16.24 -18.55
CA LYS A 128 5.84 -16.71 -19.57
C LYS A 128 6.05 -15.72 -20.72
N GLY A 129 5.47 -14.52 -20.66
CA GLY A 129 5.49 -13.56 -21.75
C GLY A 129 6.91 -13.21 -22.21
N ARG A 130 7.87 -13.05 -21.30
CA ARG A 130 9.28 -12.72 -21.61
C ARG A 130 9.99 -13.84 -22.39
N GLY A 131 9.74 -15.08 -22.07
CA GLY A 131 10.30 -16.25 -22.75
C GLY A 131 9.52 -16.68 -23.99
N GLY A 132 8.36 -16.10 -24.24
CA GLY A 132 7.42 -16.41 -25.30
C GLY A 132 6.61 -17.69 -25.02
N TYR A 133 5.37 -17.67 -25.46
CA TYR A 133 4.48 -18.84 -25.45
C TYR A 133 4.82 -19.72 -26.67
N ARG A 134 5.60 -20.78 -26.45
CA ARG A 134 6.21 -21.57 -27.53
C ARG A 134 5.20 -22.44 -28.28
N MET A 135 4.57 -23.36 -27.60
CA MET A 135 3.59 -24.29 -28.19
C MET A 135 2.59 -24.70 -27.12
N GLY A 136 1.31 -24.79 -27.51
CA GLY A 136 0.19 -25.14 -26.62
C GLY A 136 -0.43 -23.91 -25.97
N HIS A 137 -1.47 -24.15 -25.17
CA HIS A 137 -2.19 -23.11 -24.43
C HIS A 137 -1.46 -22.75 -23.15
N ASP A 138 -1.68 -21.51 -22.67
CA ASP A 138 -1.23 -21.06 -21.35
C ASP A 138 -2.27 -20.13 -20.74
N ARG A 139 -1.99 -19.66 -19.53
CA ARG A 139 -2.92 -18.85 -18.72
C ARG A 139 -2.42 -17.42 -18.60
N ILE A 140 -3.37 -16.49 -18.45
CA ILE A 140 -3.13 -15.19 -17.88
C ILE A 140 -3.66 -15.20 -16.45
N TYR A 141 -2.95 -14.54 -15.54
CA TYR A 141 -3.24 -14.57 -14.11
C TYR A 141 -3.69 -13.19 -13.65
N ASP A 142 -4.75 -13.15 -12.86
CA ASP A 142 -5.15 -11.93 -12.19
C ASP A 142 -4.13 -11.61 -11.07
N HIS A 143 -3.43 -10.48 -11.19
CA HIS A 143 -2.45 -10.04 -10.20
C HIS A 143 -3.08 -9.88 -8.80
N MET A 144 -4.32 -9.40 -8.74
CA MET A 144 -5.05 -9.23 -7.48
C MET A 144 -5.25 -10.58 -6.77
N MET A 145 -5.59 -11.62 -7.53
CA MET A 145 -5.78 -12.96 -6.97
C MET A 145 -4.43 -13.61 -6.65
N LEU A 146 -3.55 -13.71 -7.65
CA LEU A 146 -2.29 -14.46 -7.53
C LEU A 146 -1.37 -13.92 -6.42
N ASP A 147 -1.19 -12.60 -6.38
CA ASP A 147 -0.21 -11.97 -5.49
C ASP A 147 -0.83 -11.30 -4.26
N GLY A 148 -2.15 -11.21 -4.18
CA GLY A 148 -2.85 -10.51 -3.11
C GLY A 148 -3.83 -11.34 -2.28
N LEU A 149 -4.62 -12.20 -2.90
CA LEU A 149 -5.76 -12.83 -2.24
C LEU A 149 -5.70 -14.36 -2.19
N GLU A 150 -4.89 -15.00 -3.03
CA GLU A 150 -4.69 -16.44 -3.03
C GLU A 150 -3.58 -16.84 -2.07
N ASP A 151 -3.74 -17.96 -1.39
CA ASP A 151 -2.70 -18.48 -0.52
C ASP A 151 -1.49 -18.96 -1.33
N ALA A 152 -0.29 -18.63 -0.87
CA ALA A 152 0.95 -18.97 -1.57
C ALA A 152 1.30 -20.46 -1.53
N TYR A 153 0.71 -21.22 -0.61
CA TYR A 153 1.00 -22.64 -0.37
C TYR A 153 -0.15 -23.55 -0.76
N GLU A 154 -1.38 -23.06 -0.67
CA GLU A 154 -2.59 -23.78 -1.09
C GLU A 154 -3.21 -23.07 -2.30
N ALA A 155 -2.64 -23.32 -3.50
CA ALA A 155 -3.10 -22.68 -4.73
C ALA A 155 -4.62 -22.85 -4.96
N GLY A 156 -5.29 -21.76 -5.31
CA GLY A 156 -6.74 -21.70 -5.49
C GLY A 156 -7.52 -21.38 -4.20
N ARG A 157 -6.87 -21.39 -3.03
CA ARG A 157 -7.51 -21.05 -1.77
C ARG A 157 -7.42 -19.56 -1.48
N SER A 158 -8.56 -18.90 -1.34
CA SER A 158 -8.58 -17.45 -1.09
C SER A 158 -8.46 -17.12 0.40
N MET A 159 -7.89 -15.94 0.71
CA MET A 159 -7.78 -15.44 2.09
C MET A 159 -9.12 -15.35 2.82
N GLY A 160 -10.23 -15.14 2.11
CA GLY A 160 -11.56 -15.14 2.70
C GLY A 160 -11.92 -16.47 3.38
N THR A 161 -11.50 -17.61 2.82
CA THR A 161 -11.77 -18.92 3.42
C THR A 161 -11.05 -19.12 4.75
N PHE A 162 -9.85 -18.56 4.92
CA PHE A 162 -9.16 -18.57 6.21
C PHE A 162 -9.89 -17.72 7.26
N GLY A 163 -10.48 -16.60 6.84
CA GLY A 163 -11.34 -15.79 7.70
C GLY A 163 -12.57 -16.56 8.20
N GLU A 164 -13.24 -17.28 7.32
CA GLU A 164 -14.39 -18.15 7.67
C GLU A 164 -13.97 -19.30 8.61
N ASP A 165 -12.85 -19.96 8.33
CA ASP A 165 -12.32 -21.01 9.20
C ASP A 165 -11.99 -20.47 10.60
N CYS A 166 -11.43 -19.27 10.67
CA CYS A 166 -11.12 -18.58 11.94
C CYS A 166 -12.42 -18.26 12.70
N ALA A 167 -13.41 -17.69 12.01
CA ALA A 167 -14.71 -17.37 12.60
C ALA A 167 -15.40 -18.63 13.15
N ALA A 168 -15.38 -19.71 12.38
CA ALA A 168 -15.97 -20.99 12.81
C ALA A 168 -15.22 -21.57 14.02
N LYS A 169 -13.88 -21.58 13.99
CA LYS A 169 -13.03 -22.16 15.05
C LYS A 169 -13.19 -21.44 16.38
N TYR A 170 -13.32 -20.13 16.35
CA TYR A 170 -13.39 -19.29 17.57
C TYR A 170 -14.79 -18.79 17.89
N ASN A 171 -15.80 -19.22 17.11
CA ASN A 171 -17.21 -18.80 17.28
C ASN A 171 -17.38 -17.27 17.22
N PHE A 172 -16.66 -16.58 16.35
CA PHE A 172 -16.86 -15.16 16.15
C PHE A 172 -18.16 -14.89 15.41
N THR A 173 -18.89 -13.91 15.87
CA THR A 173 -20.04 -13.37 15.15
C THR A 173 -19.60 -12.19 14.27
N ARG A 174 -20.45 -11.83 13.33
CA ARG A 174 -20.22 -10.70 12.42
C ARG A 174 -20.30 -9.34 13.14
#